data_f5967abcb6ed46eb1456958e14d193c8
#
_entry.id   f5967abcb6ed46eb1456958e14d193c8
#
_cell.length_a   1.000
_cell.length_b   1.000
_cell.length_c   1.000
_cell.angle_alpha   90.00
_cell.angle_beta   90.00
_cell.angle_gamma   90.00
#
_symmetry.space_group_name_H-M   'P 1'
#
loop_
_entity.id
_entity.type
_entity.pdbx_description
1 polymer ?
#
loop_
_entity_poly.entity_id
_entity_poly.type
_entity_poly.pdbx_seq_one_letter_code
_entity_poly.pdbx_strand_id
1 'polypeptide(L)'
;MQRQAHTRKPKIPDAHGQVASLTQVVEFQQDKEQRQSMPAKFRAWFNIKLFRFKNFAVCALLMILVGGILNATTVLQPQFSQELLHYTATLAGEALTAGGVALLLIMPLAGIATGRFAARNILAIGFTLFAAAFYYTSTHLNLGISFGFSSWLRVVQVAPIPLCFIAITNAAYFGLPKEASNQVAGIINFVRNVGGSIFISLTGAIVTDRTLFHEARLSENMQLSNPAYVNQLTALTNAYSGVAGGPGAVASARGMIYRQLNQQAAGQAYEDIYRVLAWLAVGMVACAFLLSKKKPGEGAPEAAAG
;
A
#
# COMPACT_ATOMS: atom_id res chain seq x y z
N MET A 1 87.56 -3.36 25.32
CA MET A 1 86.15 -3.26 25.76
C MET A 1 85.20 -3.24 24.56
N GLN A 2 84.74 -4.42 24.12
CA GLN A 2 83.85 -4.63 23.01
C GLN A 2 82.46 -4.83 23.57
N ARG A 3 81.53 -3.93 23.25
CA ARG A 3 80.09 -4.07 23.51
C ARG A 3 79.50 -4.96 22.42
N GLN A 4 79.03 -6.11 22.79
CA GLN A 4 78.18 -6.97 21.92
C GLN A 4 76.78 -6.37 21.82
N ALA A 5 76.40 -5.97 20.61
CA ALA A 5 75.03 -5.60 20.27
C ALA A 5 74.23 -6.88 20.06
N HIS A 6 73.31 -7.16 20.98
CA HIS A 6 72.28 -8.21 20.80
C HIS A 6 71.28 -7.76 19.74
N THR A 7 71.41 -8.29 18.55
CA THR A 7 70.38 -8.22 17.53
C THR A 7 69.20 -9.14 17.90
N ARG A 8 68.16 -8.56 18.51
CA ARG A 8 66.86 -9.22 18.63
C ARG A 8 66.26 -9.41 17.22
N LYS A 9 66.20 -10.69 16.77
CA LYS A 9 65.43 -11.03 15.57
C LYS A 9 63.97 -10.66 15.79
N PRO A 10 63.28 -9.98 14.84
CA PRO A 10 61.86 -9.73 14.93
C PRO A 10 61.15 -11.10 14.94
N LYS A 11 60.26 -11.27 15.91
CA LYS A 11 59.35 -12.42 16.01
C LYS A 11 58.37 -12.33 14.82
N ILE A 12 58.48 -13.27 13.88
CA ILE A 12 57.54 -13.39 12.77
C ILE A 12 56.19 -13.79 13.40
N PRO A 13 55.09 -13.02 13.24
CA PRO A 13 53.78 -13.42 13.72
C PRO A 13 53.36 -14.69 12.96
N ASP A 14 52.72 -15.61 13.66
CA ASP A 14 52.18 -16.83 13.08
C ASP A 14 51.23 -16.51 11.94
N ALA A 15 51.25 -17.29 10.87
CA ALA A 15 50.48 -17.06 9.65
C ALA A 15 48.97 -16.85 9.92
N HIS A 16 48.43 -17.48 10.96
CA HIS A 16 47.02 -17.28 11.41
C HIS A 16 46.76 -15.88 11.98
N GLY A 17 47.72 -15.29 12.69
CA GLY A 17 47.57 -13.92 13.23
C GLY A 17 47.66 -12.85 12.17
N GLN A 18 48.47 -13.07 11.12
CA GLN A 18 48.54 -12.13 9.97
C GLN A 18 47.28 -12.18 9.09
N VAL A 19 46.70 -13.36 8.86
CA VAL A 19 45.47 -13.52 8.11
C VAL A 19 44.30 -12.86 8.84
N ALA A 20 44.19 -13.06 10.17
CA ALA A 20 43.12 -12.40 10.97
C ALA A 20 43.25 -10.89 10.98
N SER A 21 44.47 -10.33 11.06
CA SER A 21 44.68 -8.88 11.01
C SER A 21 44.41 -8.29 9.63
N LEU A 22 44.75 -9.00 8.57
CA LEU A 22 44.44 -8.59 7.19
C LEU A 22 42.95 -8.63 6.92
N THR A 23 42.22 -9.63 7.40
CA THR A 23 40.77 -9.73 7.26
C THR A 23 40.08 -8.58 7.99
N GLN A 24 40.49 -8.26 9.22
CA GLN A 24 39.96 -7.09 9.95
C GLN A 24 40.27 -5.75 9.27
N VAL A 25 41.45 -5.60 8.70
CA VAL A 25 41.82 -4.38 7.95
C VAL A 25 40.99 -4.26 6.66
N VAL A 26 40.78 -5.37 5.95
CA VAL A 26 39.96 -5.40 4.74
C VAL A 26 38.46 -5.08 5.08
N GLU A 27 37.91 -5.67 6.14
CA GLU A 27 36.56 -5.38 6.61
C GLU A 27 36.44 -3.91 7.04
N PHE A 28 37.42 -3.37 7.76
CA PHE A 28 37.42 -1.96 8.19
C PHE A 28 37.57 -0.99 7.01
N GLN A 29 38.34 -1.34 6.00
CA GLN A 29 38.46 -0.57 4.76
C GLN A 29 37.17 -0.64 3.94
N GLN A 30 36.57 -1.80 3.83
CA GLN A 30 35.26 -1.98 3.17
C GLN A 30 34.17 -1.19 3.88
N ASP A 31 34.11 -1.21 5.23
CA ASP A 31 33.14 -0.43 6.00
C ASP A 31 33.38 1.11 5.85
N LYS A 32 34.64 1.56 5.80
CA LYS A 32 35.00 2.94 5.51
C LYS A 32 34.62 3.38 4.09
N GLU A 33 34.91 2.55 3.09
CA GLU A 33 34.53 2.83 1.70
C GLU A 33 33.00 2.82 1.55
N GLN A 34 32.31 1.91 2.23
CA GLN A 34 30.87 1.83 2.24
C GLN A 34 30.22 3.04 2.93
N ARG A 35 30.79 3.51 4.05
CA ARG A 35 30.33 4.73 4.75
C ARG A 35 30.64 6.02 4.00
N GLN A 36 31.80 6.12 3.35
CA GLN A 36 32.15 7.31 2.54
C GLN A 36 31.45 7.34 1.19
N SER A 37 31.09 6.18 0.61
CA SER A 37 30.41 6.11 -0.67
C SER A 37 28.90 6.22 -0.57
N MET A 38 28.30 6.00 0.63
CA MET A 38 26.85 6.08 0.81
C MET A 38 26.24 7.44 0.40
N PRO A 39 26.73 8.60 0.82
CA PRO A 39 26.11 9.86 0.40
C PRO A 39 26.33 10.18 -1.08
N ALA A 40 27.43 9.78 -1.66
CA ALA A 40 27.71 9.97 -3.10
C ALA A 40 26.92 8.98 -3.95
N LYS A 41 26.81 7.71 -3.55
CA LYS A 41 25.96 6.71 -4.19
C LYS A 41 24.48 7.06 -4.05
N PHE A 42 24.03 7.55 -2.90
CA PHE A 42 22.66 7.99 -2.69
C PHE A 42 22.30 9.19 -3.60
N ARG A 43 23.24 10.16 -3.78
CA ARG A 43 23.08 11.26 -4.75
C ARG A 43 23.12 10.77 -6.20
N ALA A 44 23.89 9.74 -6.51
CA ALA A 44 23.90 9.13 -7.84
C ALA A 44 22.59 8.33 -8.11
N TRP A 45 21.99 7.73 -7.09
CA TRP A 45 20.72 7.04 -7.20
C TRP A 45 19.53 8.00 -7.30
N PHE A 46 19.54 9.10 -6.55
CA PHE A 46 18.50 10.13 -6.56
C PHE A 46 18.92 11.30 -7.45
N ASN A 47 18.93 11.09 -8.75
CA ASN A 47 19.14 12.18 -9.68
C ASN A 47 17.86 13.03 -9.77
N ILE A 48 17.72 14.01 -8.85
CA ILE A 48 16.58 14.95 -8.79
C ILE A 48 16.35 15.64 -10.14
N LYS A 49 17.37 15.69 -11.00
CA LYS A 49 17.24 16.22 -12.37
C LYS A 49 16.22 15.46 -13.22
N LEU A 50 15.93 14.19 -12.89
CA LEU A 50 14.90 13.40 -13.57
C LEU A 50 13.49 13.98 -13.35
N PHE A 51 13.21 14.58 -12.20
CA PHE A 51 11.94 15.25 -11.93
C PHE A 51 11.73 16.53 -12.76
N ARG A 52 12.76 17.05 -13.41
CA ARG A 52 12.65 18.15 -14.37
C ARG A 52 11.90 17.73 -15.64
N PHE A 53 11.89 16.46 -15.95
CA PHE A 53 11.08 15.91 -17.05
C PHE A 53 9.63 15.76 -16.57
N LYS A 54 8.74 16.64 -17.06
CA LYS A 54 7.32 16.68 -16.65
C LYS A 54 6.66 15.30 -16.69
N ASN A 55 6.92 14.52 -17.75
CA ASN A 55 6.34 13.18 -17.90
C ASN A 55 6.79 12.22 -16.79
N PHE A 56 8.07 12.22 -16.42
CA PHE A 56 8.60 11.42 -15.32
C PHE A 56 8.02 11.83 -13.96
N ALA A 57 7.94 13.15 -13.70
CA ALA A 57 7.38 13.67 -12.46
C ALA A 57 5.90 13.25 -12.27
N VAL A 58 5.09 13.32 -13.33
CA VAL A 58 3.70 12.86 -13.32
C VAL A 58 3.63 11.34 -13.11
N CYS A 59 4.48 10.55 -13.78
CA CYS A 59 4.54 9.11 -13.57
C CYS A 59 4.94 8.74 -12.13
N ALA A 60 5.90 9.44 -11.55
CA ALA A 60 6.31 9.24 -10.16
C ALA A 60 5.17 9.56 -9.19
N LEU A 61 4.45 10.67 -9.39
CA LEU A 61 3.26 11.01 -8.59
C LEU A 61 2.17 9.94 -8.71
N LEU A 62 1.84 9.53 -9.92
CA LEU A 62 0.85 8.47 -10.15
C LEU A 62 1.29 7.14 -9.52
N MET A 63 2.59 6.82 -9.53
CA MET A 63 3.10 5.61 -8.90
C MET A 63 3.00 5.66 -7.37
N ILE A 64 3.22 6.84 -6.73
CA ILE A 64 2.95 7.04 -5.30
C ILE A 64 1.49 6.73 -4.99
N LEU A 65 0.57 7.26 -5.78
CA LEU A 65 -0.87 7.10 -5.55
C LEU A 65 -1.31 5.64 -5.78
N VAL A 66 -0.91 5.01 -6.89
CA VAL A 66 -1.24 3.61 -7.18
C VAL A 66 -0.62 2.67 -6.15
N GLY A 67 0.66 2.87 -5.80
CA GLY A 67 1.33 2.11 -4.76
C GLY A 67 0.68 2.30 -3.39
N GLY A 68 0.28 3.53 -3.07
CA GLY A 68 -0.46 3.88 -1.87
C GLY A 68 -1.80 3.14 -1.77
N ILE A 69 -2.62 3.26 -2.79
CA ILE A 69 -3.94 2.59 -2.87
C ILE A 69 -3.79 1.07 -2.76
N LEU A 70 -2.85 0.47 -3.50
CA LEU A 70 -2.62 -0.97 -3.47
C LEU A 70 -2.26 -1.45 -2.06
N ASN A 71 -1.27 -0.82 -1.41
CA ASN A 71 -0.82 -1.23 -0.09
C ASN A 71 -1.89 -0.97 0.97
N ALA A 72 -2.56 0.19 0.95
CA ALA A 72 -3.64 0.51 1.88
C ALA A 72 -4.78 -0.50 1.79
N THR A 73 -5.28 -0.80 0.59
CA THR A 73 -6.38 -1.77 0.41
C THR A 73 -5.97 -3.20 0.75
N THR A 74 -4.69 -3.55 0.62
CA THR A 74 -4.16 -4.87 1.02
C THR A 74 -4.14 -5.03 2.54
N VAL A 75 -4.05 -3.93 3.30
CA VAL A 75 -4.15 -3.94 4.77
C VAL A 75 -5.60 -3.80 5.22
N LEU A 76 -6.36 -2.87 4.63
CA LEU A 76 -7.74 -2.57 5.02
C LEU A 76 -8.69 -3.78 4.88
N GLN A 77 -8.55 -4.55 3.81
CA GLN A 77 -9.44 -5.69 3.58
C GLN A 77 -9.32 -6.81 4.61
N PRO A 78 -8.14 -7.34 4.96
CA PRO A 78 -8.00 -8.30 6.04
C PRO A 78 -8.41 -7.73 7.40
N GLN A 79 -8.10 -6.46 7.69
CA GLN A 79 -8.56 -5.81 8.91
C GLN A 79 -10.09 -5.82 9.02
N PHE A 80 -10.80 -5.34 8.01
CA PHE A 80 -12.26 -5.38 7.94
C PHE A 80 -12.78 -6.80 8.16
N SER A 81 -12.20 -7.80 7.47
CA SER A 81 -12.65 -9.19 7.55
C SER A 81 -12.42 -9.81 8.93
N GLN A 82 -11.30 -9.51 9.58
CA GLN A 82 -10.96 -10.08 10.89
C GLN A 82 -11.65 -9.35 12.04
N GLU A 83 -11.64 -8.02 12.03
CA GLU A 83 -12.16 -7.21 13.13
C GLU A 83 -13.70 -7.13 13.14
N LEU A 84 -14.33 -7.04 11.96
CA LEU A 84 -15.77 -6.81 11.85
C LEU A 84 -16.56 -8.04 11.44
N LEU A 85 -16.04 -8.87 10.53
CA LEU A 85 -16.70 -10.11 10.11
C LEU A 85 -16.26 -11.32 10.95
N HIS A 86 -15.31 -11.14 11.86
CA HIS A 86 -14.76 -12.18 12.73
C HIS A 86 -14.19 -13.39 11.97
N TYR A 87 -13.67 -13.16 10.76
CA TYR A 87 -12.99 -14.20 9.99
C TYR A 87 -11.63 -14.53 10.61
N THR A 88 -11.23 -15.80 10.49
CA THR A 88 -9.86 -16.20 10.83
C THR A 88 -8.86 -15.56 9.88
N ALA A 89 -7.60 -15.44 10.32
CA ALA A 89 -6.53 -14.94 9.45
C ALA A 89 -6.36 -15.75 8.16
N THR A 90 -6.65 -17.05 8.22
CA THR A 90 -6.64 -17.95 7.05
C THR A 90 -7.70 -17.54 6.02
N LEU A 91 -8.96 -17.38 6.45
CA LEU A 91 -10.04 -16.94 5.55
C LEU A 91 -9.80 -15.55 4.97
N ALA A 92 -9.29 -14.61 5.79
CA ALA A 92 -8.93 -13.30 5.30
C ALA A 92 -7.80 -13.35 4.25
N GLY A 93 -6.84 -14.25 4.41
CA GLY A 93 -5.78 -14.53 3.43
C GLY A 93 -6.30 -15.17 2.13
N GLU A 94 -7.27 -16.09 2.23
CA GLU A 94 -7.92 -16.71 1.07
C GLU A 94 -8.67 -15.67 0.21
N ALA A 95 -9.34 -14.70 0.84
CA ALA A 95 -9.99 -13.60 0.13
C ALA A 95 -8.96 -12.74 -0.66
N LEU A 96 -7.76 -12.51 -0.10
CA LEU A 96 -6.67 -11.83 -0.81
C LEU A 96 -6.13 -12.67 -1.97
N THR A 97 -6.06 -14.00 -1.80
CA THR A 97 -5.57 -14.92 -2.84
C THR A 97 -6.46 -14.86 -4.08
N ALA A 98 -7.78 -14.75 -3.94
CA ALA A 98 -8.70 -14.55 -5.06
C ALA A 98 -8.31 -13.31 -5.91
N GLY A 99 -7.97 -12.20 -5.26
CA GLY A 99 -7.43 -11.01 -5.92
C GLY A 99 -6.08 -11.26 -6.60
N GLY A 100 -5.19 -12.03 -5.97
CA GLY A 100 -3.89 -12.40 -6.54
C GLY A 100 -4.02 -13.22 -7.83
N VAL A 101 -4.94 -14.19 -7.85
CA VAL A 101 -5.25 -14.99 -9.06
C VAL A 101 -5.78 -14.08 -10.17
N ALA A 102 -6.69 -13.16 -9.86
CA ALA A 102 -7.20 -12.19 -10.82
C ALA A 102 -6.09 -11.33 -11.43
N LEU A 103 -5.13 -10.86 -10.62
CA LEU A 103 -3.96 -10.14 -11.11
C LEU A 103 -3.14 -10.93 -12.12
N LEU A 104 -2.86 -12.22 -11.83
CA LEU A 104 -2.12 -13.10 -12.74
C LEU A 104 -2.82 -13.27 -14.08
N LEU A 105 -4.15 -13.40 -14.09
CA LEU A 105 -4.94 -13.55 -15.31
C LEU A 105 -5.03 -12.26 -16.14
N ILE A 106 -5.06 -11.09 -15.48
CA ILE A 106 -5.21 -9.80 -16.14
C ILE A 106 -3.84 -9.25 -16.63
N MET A 107 -2.74 -9.67 -16.01
CA MET A 107 -1.40 -9.15 -16.33
C MET A 107 -1.00 -9.31 -17.81
N PRO A 108 -1.22 -10.46 -18.47
CA PRO A 108 -0.95 -10.60 -19.91
C PRO A 108 -1.78 -9.66 -20.77
N LEU A 109 -3.07 -9.49 -20.44
CA LEU A 109 -3.98 -8.59 -21.16
C LEU A 109 -3.51 -7.13 -21.04
N ALA A 110 -3.08 -6.74 -19.86
CA ALA A 110 -2.51 -5.41 -19.61
C ALA A 110 -1.21 -5.20 -20.41
N GLY A 111 -0.35 -6.21 -20.52
CA GLY A 111 0.86 -6.18 -21.36
C GLY A 111 0.53 -5.94 -22.82
N ILE A 112 -0.42 -6.68 -23.38
CA ILE A 112 -0.88 -6.51 -24.77
C ILE A 112 -1.48 -5.13 -24.99
N ALA A 113 -2.33 -4.65 -24.07
CA ALA A 113 -2.95 -3.34 -24.16
C ALA A 113 -1.91 -2.22 -24.18
N THR A 114 -0.92 -2.27 -23.29
CA THR A 114 0.15 -1.26 -23.19
C THR A 114 1.09 -1.26 -24.39
N GLY A 115 1.19 -2.37 -25.12
CA GLY A 115 1.94 -2.45 -26.38
C GLY A 115 1.20 -1.85 -27.59
N ARG A 116 -0.13 -1.72 -27.54
CA ARG A 116 -0.96 -1.26 -28.67
C ARG A 116 -1.48 0.15 -28.53
N PHE A 117 -1.75 0.61 -27.30
CA PHE A 117 -2.40 1.87 -27.04
C PHE A 117 -1.46 2.84 -26.31
N ALA A 118 -1.70 4.14 -26.47
CA ALA A 118 -0.96 5.17 -25.75
C ALA A 118 -1.18 5.04 -24.23
N ALA A 119 -0.11 5.14 -23.46
CA ALA A 119 -0.13 5.01 -21.99
C ALA A 119 -1.19 5.89 -21.33
N ARG A 120 -1.36 7.13 -21.82
CA ARG A 120 -2.38 8.06 -21.36
C ARG A 120 -3.79 7.48 -21.39
N ASN A 121 -4.19 6.84 -22.49
CA ASN A 121 -5.53 6.29 -22.65
C ASN A 121 -5.75 5.08 -21.73
N ILE A 122 -4.74 4.22 -21.62
CA ILE A 122 -4.78 3.05 -20.74
C ILE A 122 -4.91 3.49 -19.29
N LEU A 123 -4.16 4.53 -18.88
CA LEU A 123 -4.23 5.07 -17.52
C LEU A 123 -5.59 5.72 -17.24
N ALA A 124 -6.16 6.45 -18.20
CA ALA A 124 -7.49 7.02 -18.05
C ALA A 124 -8.55 5.93 -17.84
N ILE A 125 -8.50 4.85 -18.63
CA ILE A 125 -9.39 3.69 -18.48
C ILE A 125 -9.12 2.99 -17.14
N GLY A 126 -7.87 2.71 -16.81
CA GLY A 126 -7.48 2.03 -15.58
C GLY A 126 -7.94 2.78 -14.33
N PHE A 127 -7.74 4.11 -14.27
CA PHE A 127 -8.19 4.92 -13.13
C PHE A 127 -9.70 5.08 -13.06
N THR A 128 -10.40 5.10 -14.20
CA THR A 128 -11.86 5.07 -14.22
C THR A 128 -12.38 3.75 -13.67
N LEU A 129 -11.76 2.62 -14.04
CA LEU A 129 -12.09 1.32 -13.47
C LEU A 129 -11.79 1.25 -11.97
N PHE A 130 -10.68 1.87 -11.50
CA PHE A 130 -10.41 2.00 -10.07
C PHE A 130 -11.50 2.79 -9.35
N ALA A 131 -11.87 3.94 -9.89
CA ALA A 131 -12.94 4.77 -9.30
C ALA A 131 -14.25 3.99 -9.19
N ALA A 132 -14.64 3.29 -10.26
CA ALA A 132 -15.83 2.45 -10.29
C ALA A 132 -15.74 1.29 -9.29
N ALA A 133 -14.58 0.61 -9.20
CA ALA A 133 -14.36 -0.50 -8.30
C ALA A 133 -14.45 -0.09 -6.82
N PHE A 134 -13.83 1.05 -6.46
CA PHE A 134 -13.88 1.55 -5.08
C PHE A 134 -15.24 2.12 -4.73
N TYR A 135 -15.90 2.79 -5.64
CA TYR A 135 -17.28 3.25 -5.44
C TYR A 135 -18.24 2.07 -5.27
N TYR A 136 -18.11 1.03 -6.10
CA TYR A 136 -18.86 -0.20 -5.97
C TYR A 136 -18.62 -0.86 -4.61
N THR A 137 -17.36 -0.94 -4.18
CA THR A 137 -17.02 -1.47 -2.85
C THR A 137 -17.66 -0.64 -1.74
N SER A 138 -17.58 0.70 -1.80
CA SER A 138 -18.12 1.56 -0.75
C SER A 138 -19.65 1.47 -0.59
N THR A 139 -20.36 1.07 -1.63
CA THR A 139 -21.83 0.94 -1.60
C THR A 139 -22.33 -0.45 -1.24
N HIS A 140 -21.47 -1.48 -1.34
CA HIS A 140 -21.85 -2.88 -1.10
C HIS A 140 -21.13 -3.50 0.10
N LEU A 141 -20.13 -2.81 0.65
CA LEU A 141 -19.45 -3.25 1.87
C LEU A 141 -20.39 -3.07 3.05
N ASN A 142 -20.70 -4.17 3.76
CA ASN A 142 -21.51 -4.13 4.97
C ASN A 142 -21.13 -5.31 5.88
N LEU A 143 -21.61 -5.30 7.13
CA LEU A 143 -21.30 -6.33 8.13
C LEU A 143 -21.92 -7.71 7.84
N GLY A 144 -22.86 -7.78 6.91
CA GLY A 144 -23.55 -9.02 6.53
C GLY A 144 -23.05 -9.68 5.25
N ILE A 145 -21.94 -9.21 4.66
CA ILE A 145 -21.45 -9.77 3.40
C ILE A 145 -20.93 -11.20 3.58
N SER A 146 -21.23 -12.06 2.59
CA SER A 146 -20.68 -13.40 2.54
C SER A 146 -19.19 -13.38 2.18
N PHE A 147 -18.47 -14.46 2.54
CA PHE A 147 -17.07 -14.64 2.19
C PHE A 147 -16.83 -14.56 0.66
N GLY A 148 -17.69 -15.22 -0.13
CA GLY A 148 -17.56 -15.18 -1.60
C GLY A 148 -17.71 -13.76 -2.16
N PHE A 149 -18.63 -12.97 -1.60
CA PHE A 149 -18.81 -11.59 -2.03
C PHE A 149 -17.65 -10.69 -1.60
N SER A 150 -17.10 -10.88 -0.39
CA SER A 150 -15.89 -10.19 0.07
C SER A 150 -14.69 -10.48 -0.84
N SER A 151 -14.52 -11.74 -1.25
CA SER A 151 -13.48 -12.15 -2.21
C SER A 151 -13.70 -11.53 -3.59
N TRP A 152 -14.96 -11.46 -4.05
CA TRP A 152 -15.31 -10.79 -5.30
C TRP A 152 -14.98 -9.30 -5.28
N LEU A 153 -15.32 -8.61 -4.20
CA LEU A 153 -14.93 -7.19 -4.04
C LEU A 153 -13.43 -7.00 -4.18
N ARG A 154 -12.62 -7.92 -3.62
CA ARG A 154 -11.15 -7.87 -3.78
C ARG A 154 -10.72 -8.04 -5.24
N VAL A 155 -11.31 -8.98 -5.96
CA VAL A 155 -11.05 -9.17 -7.39
C VAL A 155 -11.32 -7.88 -8.17
N VAL A 156 -12.46 -7.26 -7.95
CA VAL A 156 -12.85 -6.01 -8.63
C VAL A 156 -11.90 -4.85 -8.30
N GLN A 157 -11.47 -4.74 -7.04
CA GLN A 157 -10.54 -3.70 -6.60
C GLN A 157 -9.16 -3.82 -7.26
N VAL A 158 -8.64 -5.04 -7.43
CA VAL A 158 -7.28 -5.26 -7.92
C VAL A 158 -7.21 -5.39 -9.45
N ALA A 159 -8.31 -5.66 -10.11
CA ALA A 159 -8.36 -5.86 -11.57
C ALA A 159 -7.73 -4.70 -12.40
N PRO A 160 -7.89 -3.42 -12.04
CA PRO A 160 -7.28 -2.31 -12.79
C PRO A 160 -5.77 -2.15 -12.55
N ILE A 161 -5.20 -2.77 -11.50
CA ILE A 161 -3.79 -2.55 -11.09
C ILE A 161 -2.79 -2.84 -12.19
N PRO A 162 -2.82 -4.01 -12.89
CA PRO A 162 -1.85 -4.31 -13.94
C PRO A 162 -1.85 -3.28 -15.07
N LEU A 163 -3.04 -2.80 -15.47
CA LEU A 163 -3.18 -1.78 -16.50
C LEU A 163 -2.46 -0.49 -16.10
N CYS A 164 -2.73 0.00 -14.88
CA CYS A 164 -2.12 1.23 -14.38
C CYS A 164 -0.62 1.06 -14.17
N PHE A 165 -0.19 -0.04 -13.52
CA PHE A 165 1.20 -0.27 -13.14
C PHE A 165 2.11 -0.37 -14.37
N ILE A 166 1.75 -1.20 -15.37
CA ILE A 166 2.55 -1.39 -16.58
C ILE A 166 2.58 -0.10 -17.41
N ALA A 167 1.43 0.59 -17.54
CA ALA A 167 1.35 1.82 -18.31
C ALA A 167 2.17 2.96 -17.67
N ILE A 168 2.15 3.13 -16.33
CA ILE A 168 2.97 4.14 -15.64
C ILE A 168 4.46 3.81 -15.79
N THR A 169 4.82 2.54 -15.58
CA THR A 169 6.21 2.10 -15.68
C THR A 169 6.75 2.37 -17.07
N ASN A 170 6.03 1.96 -18.12
CA ASN A 170 6.44 2.20 -19.50
C ASN A 170 6.52 3.72 -19.81
N ALA A 171 5.54 4.51 -19.38
CA ALA A 171 5.52 5.95 -19.60
C ALA A 171 6.67 6.67 -18.90
N ALA A 172 7.14 6.17 -17.76
CA ALA A 172 8.22 6.79 -16.99
C ALA A 172 9.56 6.79 -17.75
N TYR A 173 9.76 5.88 -18.69
CA TYR A 173 10.99 5.82 -19.51
C TYR A 173 10.96 6.76 -20.74
N PHE A 174 9.80 7.32 -21.10
CA PHE A 174 9.70 8.15 -22.29
C PHE A 174 10.50 9.46 -22.18
N GLY A 175 11.38 9.68 -23.16
CA GLY A 175 12.18 10.89 -23.29
C GLY A 175 13.40 10.93 -22.37
N LEU A 176 13.75 9.80 -21.74
CA LEU A 176 14.94 9.68 -20.89
C LEU A 176 16.06 8.93 -21.61
N PRO A 177 17.34 9.29 -21.39
CA PRO A 177 18.49 8.57 -21.95
C PRO A 177 18.53 7.12 -21.40
N LYS A 178 19.02 6.18 -22.23
CA LYS A 178 19.09 4.75 -21.88
C LYS A 178 19.92 4.49 -20.62
N GLU A 179 20.95 5.30 -20.37
CA GLU A 179 21.85 5.23 -19.22
C GLU A 179 21.11 5.53 -17.91
N ALA A 180 19.99 6.24 -17.96
CA ALA A 180 19.17 6.54 -16.78
C ALA A 180 18.16 5.42 -16.42
N SER A 181 18.02 4.37 -17.25
CA SER A 181 16.98 3.34 -17.07
C SER A 181 17.01 2.68 -15.70
N ASN A 182 18.19 2.33 -15.17
CA ASN A 182 18.32 1.74 -13.83
C ASN A 182 17.90 2.71 -12.73
N GLN A 183 18.20 4.01 -12.89
CA GLN A 183 17.81 5.05 -11.94
C GLN A 183 16.29 5.26 -11.96
N VAL A 184 15.68 5.25 -13.14
CA VAL A 184 14.22 5.35 -13.32
C VAL A 184 13.52 4.20 -12.60
N ALA A 185 13.95 2.95 -12.84
CA ALA A 185 13.39 1.78 -12.17
C ALA A 185 13.52 1.86 -10.64
N GLY A 186 14.69 2.26 -10.16
CA GLY A 186 14.94 2.45 -8.73
C GLY A 186 14.03 3.49 -8.11
N ILE A 187 13.90 4.67 -8.72
CA ILE A 187 13.06 5.76 -8.22
C ILE A 187 11.58 5.37 -8.26
N ILE A 188 11.10 4.78 -9.34
CA ILE A 188 9.69 4.36 -9.47
C ILE A 188 9.32 3.32 -8.39
N ASN A 189 10.19 2.35 -8.12
CA ASN A 189 9.97 1.39 -7.03
C ASN A 189 10.04 2.04 -5.64
N PHE A 190 10.98 2.97 -5.44
CA PHE A 190 11.10 3.70 -4.19
C PHE A 190 9.84 4.53 -3.90
N VAL A 191 9.40 5.36 -4.83
CA VAL A 191 8.22 6.22 -4.64
C VAL A 191 6.94 5.40 -4.45
N ARG A 192 6.83 4.24 -5.11
CA ARG A 192 5.73 3.29 -4.88
C ARG A 192 5.69 2.81 -3.42
N ASN A 193 6.83 2.41 -2.87
CA ASN A 193 6.89 1.91 -1.50
C ASN A 193 6.67 3.02 -0.47
N VAL A 194 7.23 4.21 -0.71
CA VAL A 194 6.97 5.41 0.11
C VAL A 194 5.48 5.76 0.09
N GLY A 195 4.86 5.77 -1.10
CA GLY A 195 3.42 5.94 -1.24
C GLY A 195 2.65 4.90 -0.44
N GLY A 196 3.06 3.63 -0.50
CA GLY A 196 2.47 2.55 0.28
C GLY A 196 2.47 2.83 1.77
N SER A 197 3.61 3.20 2.34
CA SER A 197 3.75 3.49 3.77
C SER A 197 2.90 4.69 4.20
N ILE A 198 2.90 5.77 3.42
CA ILE A 198 2.11 6.98 3.70
C ILE A 198 0.62 6.64 3.70
N PHE A 199 0.14 5.91 2.70
CA PHE A 199 -1.29 5.59 2.58
C PHE A 199 -1.77 4.60 3.64
N ILE A 200 -0.96 3.62 4.04
CA ILE A 200 -1.30 2.71 5.16
C ILE A 200 -1.52 3.53 6.43
N SER A 201 -0.59 4.44 6.76
CA SER A 201 -0.71 5.29 7.95
C SER A 201 -1.91 6.23 7.86
N LEU A 202 -2.10 6.88 6.71
CA LEU A 202 -3.20 7.81 6.49
C LEU A 202 -4.57 7.12 6.57
N THR A 203 -4.72 5.98 5.91
CA THR A 203 -5.98 5.22 5.94
C THR A 203 -6.29 4.68 7.32
N GLY A 204 -5.30 4.21 8.08
CA GLY A 204 -5.47 3.79 9.47
C GLY A 204 -5.96 4.94 10.37
N ALA A 205 -5.36 6.13 10.23
CA ALA A 205 -5.79 7.32 10.96
C ALA A 205 -7.23 7.72 10.59
N ILE A 206 -7.57 7.71 9.27
CA ILE A 206 -8.92 8.04 8.80
C ILE A 206 -9.95 7.01 9.31
N VAL A 207 -9.64 5.69 9.31
CA VAL A 207 -10.54 4.67 9.89
C VAL A 207 -10.87 5.02 11.34
N THR A 208 -9.85 5.31 12.14
CA THR A 208 -10.04 5.63 13.56
C THR A 208 -10.90 6.88 13.74
N ASP A 209 -10.56 7.96 13.05
CA ASP A 209 -11.27 9.23 13.15
C ASP A 209 -12.73 9.12 12.69
N ARG A 210 -12.97 8.44 11.57
CA ARG A 210 -14.33 8.22 11.04
C ARG A 210 -15.14 7.26 11.91
N THR A 211 -14.50 6.27 12.53
CA THR A 211 -15.19 5.40 13.50
C THR A 211 -15.69 6.21 14.68
N LEU A 212 -14.84 7.08 15.27
CA LEU A 212 -15.25 7.96 16.36
C LEU A 212 -16.38 8.92 15.95
N PHE A 213 -16.30 9.47 14.75
CA PHE A 213 -17.37 10.34 14.21
C PHE A 213 -18.71 9.60 14.10
N HIS A 214 -18.71 8.40 13.51
CA HIS A 214 -19.93 7.60 13.38
C HIS A 214 -20.43 7.08 14.73
N GLU A 215 -19.52 6.71 15.64
CA GLU A 215 -19.86 6.33 17.02
C GLU A 215 -20.59 7.45 17.74
N ALA A 216 -20.04 8.67 17.71
CA ALA A 216 -20.68 9.83 18.33
C ALA A 216 -22.09 10.06 17.77
N ARG A 217 -22.25 9.99 16.44
CA ARG A 217 -23.55 10.20 15.79
C ARG A 217 -24.56 9.09 16.05
N LEU A 218 -24.11 7.84 16.10
CA LEU A 218 -24.99 6.70 16.40
C LEU A 218 -25.37 6.66 17.88
N SER A 219 -24.50 7.11 18.78
CA SER A 219 -24.76 7.16 20.23
C SER A 219 -25.86 8.14 20.60
N GLU A 220 -26.13 9.17 19.78
CA GLU A 220 -27.27 10.07 19.96
C GLU A 220 -28.61 9.31 19.98
N ASN A 221 -28.69 8.15 19.32
CA ASN A 221 -29.88 7.31 19.30
C ASN A 221 -30.01 6.40 20.53
N MET A 222 -28.98 6.31 21.41
CA MET A 222 -28.99 5.50 22.64
C MET A 222 -29.61 6.27 23.82
N GLN A 223 -30.75 6.92 23.59
CA GLN A 223 -31.47 7.66 24.63
C GLN A 223 -32.74 6.91 25.04
N LEU A 224 -33.11 7.02 26.31
CA LEU A 224 -34.35 6.44 26.83
C LEU A 224 -35.62 7.02 26.20
N SER A 225 -35.50 8.15 25.53
CA SER A 225 -36.57 8.75 24.70
C SER A 225 -36.78 8.03 23.38
N ASN A 226 -35.83 7.20 22.94
CA ASN A 226 -35.92 6.43 21.69
C ASN A 226 -36.58 5.07 21.96
N PRO A 227 -37.80 4.81 21.47
CA PRO A 227 -38.50 3.55 21.71
C PRO A 227 -37.75 2.33 21.17
N ALA A 228 -37.01 2.47 20.05
CA ALA A 228 -36.23 1.38 19.46
C ALA A 228 -35.09 0.94 20.40
N TYR A 229 -34.38 1.91 21.00
CA TYR A 229 -33.35 1.63 22.00
C TYR A 229 -33.93 0.95 23.25
N VAL A 230 -35.06 1.46 23.78
CA VAL A 230 -35.70 0.89 24.96
C VAL A 230 -36.18 -0.53 24.71
N ASN A 231 -36.79 -0.80 23.57
CA ASN A 231 -37.23 -2.14 23.18
C ASN A 231 -36.04 -3.11 23.06
N GLN A 232 -34.96 -2.69 22.41
CA GLN A 232 -33.76 -3.53 22.30
C GLN A 232 -33.09 -3.76 23.64
N LEU A 233 -33.00 -2.74 24.48
CA LEU A 233 -32.44 -2.84 25.84
C LEU A 233 -33.26 -3.81 26.68
N THR A 234 -34.58 -3.73 26.63
CA THR A 234 -35.50 -4.62 27.37
C THR A 234 -35.37 -6.07 26.89
N ALA A 235 -35.36 -6.28 25.56
CA ALA A 235 -35.20 -7.61 24.99
C ALA A 235 -33.87 -8.27 25.40
N LEU A 236 -32.77 -7.52 25.32
CA LEU A 236 -31.45 -8.02 25.73
C LEU A 236 -31.36 -8.22 27.24
N THR A 237 -31.94 -7.30 28.05
CA THR A 237 -31.98 -7.46 29.51
C THR A 237 -32.71 -8.74 29.90
N ASN A 238 -33.86 -9.03 29.28
CA ASN A 238 -34.59 -10.28 29.49
C ASN A 238 -33.78 -11.50 29.10
N ALA A 239 -33.04 -11.44 27.97
CA ALA A 239 -32.18 -12.54 27.55
C ALA A 239 -31.02 -12.81 28.52
N TYR A 240 -30.45 -11.75 29.13
CA TYR A 240 -29.36 -11.87 30.11
C TYR A 240 -29.83 -12.10 31.55
N SER A 241 -31.11 -11.97 31.85
CA SER A 241 -31.66 -12.07 33.22
C SER A 241 -31.40 -13.42 33.87
N GLY A 242 -31.41 -14.50 33.09
CA GLY A 242 -31.15 -15.85 33.59
C GLY A 242 -29.67 -16.16 33.88
N VAL A 243 -28.73 -15.31 33.38
CA VAL A 243 -27.27 -15.55 33.51
C VAL A 243 -26.61 -14.58 34.45
N ALA A 244 -27.00 -13.31 34.45
CA ALA A 244 -26.28 -12.23 35.14
C ALA A 244 -27.02 -11.61 36.33
N GLY A 245 -28.27 -12.02 36.60
CA GLY A 245 -29.11 -11.37 37.65
C GLY A 245 -29.54 -9.95 37.25
N GLY A 246 -30.51 -9.38 37.97
CA GLY A 246 -31.18 -8.13 37.57
C GLY A 246 -30.25 -6.95 37.18
N PRO A 247 -29.43 -6.39 38.11
CA PRO A 247 -28.57 -5.27 37.78
C PRO A 247 -27.46 -5.62 36.77
N GLY A 248 -26.92 -6.85 36.83
CA GLY A 248 -25.91 -7.36 35.92
C GLY A 248 -26.46 -7.57 34.51
N ALA A 249 -27.72 -7.97 34.37
CA ALA A 249 -28.38 -8.15 33.06
C ALA A 249 -28.51 -6.83 32.31
N VAL A 250 -28.87 -5.72 32.98
CA VAL A 250 -28.94 -4.40 32.35
C VAL A 250 -27.56 -3.90 31.89
N ALA A 251 -26.52 -4.10 32.72
CA ALA A 251 -25.15 -3.73 32.33
C ALA A 251 -24.67 -4.53 31.12
N SER A 252 -24.91 -5.83 31.08
CA SER A 252 -24.56 -6.71 29.95
C SER A 252 -25.31 -6.32 28.68
N ALA A 253 -26.62 -6.02 28.77
CA ALA A 253 -27.44 -5.58 27.66
C ALA A 253 -26.93 -4.26 27.06
N ARG A 254 -26.60 -3.28 27.90
CA ARG A 254 -25.97 -2.02 27.45
C ARG A 254 -24.63 -2.23 26.78
N GLY A 255 -23.77 -3.06 27.37
CA GLY A 255 -22.47 -3.40 26.79
C GLY A 255 -22.60 -4.07 25.42
N MET A 256 -23.61 -4.93 25.23
CA MET A 256 -23.87 -5.56 23.92
C MET A 256 -24.35 -4.55 22.88
N ILE A 257 -25.27 -3.65 23.24
CA ILE A 257 -25.75 -2.58 22.33
C ILE A 257 -24.56 -1.67 21.93
N TYR A 258 -23.75 -1.26 22.89
CA TYR A 258 -22.57 -0.44 22.61
C TYR A 258 -21.58 -1.14 21.67
N ARG A 259 -21.34 -2.43 21.86
CA ARG A 259 -20.48 -3.22 20.97
C ARG A 259 -21.04 -3.27 19.54
N GLN A 260 -22.35 -3.50 19.39
CA GLN A 260 -23.01 -3.49 18.08
C GLN A 260 -22.92 -2.12 17.41
N LEU A 261 -23.09 -1.04 18.18
CA LEU A 261 -22.94 0.32 17.69
C LEU A 261 -21.51 0.58 17.19
N ASN A 262 -20.51 0.19 17.93
CA ASN A 262 -19.11 0.33 17.53
C ASN A 262 -18.78 -0.45 16.26
N GLN A 263 -19.30 -1.67 16.10
CA GLN A 263 -19.13 -2.45 14.89
C GLN A 263 -19.78 -1.76 13.69
N GLN A 264 -20.97 -1.19 13.85
CA GLN A 264 -21.64 -0.42 12.79
C GLN A 264 -20.88 0.86 12.45
N ALA A 265 -20.40 1.61 13.45
CA ALA A 265 -19.60 2.81 13.27
C ALA A 265 -18.31 2.50 12.50
N ALA A 266 -17.60 1.45 12.88
CA ALA A 266 -16.42 1.00 12.17
C ALA A 266 -16.74 0.57 10.72
N GLY A 267 -17.82 -0.20 10.51
CA GLY A 267 -18.27 -0.57 9.16
C GLY A 267 -18.46 0.64 8.25
N GLN A 268 -19.17 1.66 8.73
CA GLN A 268 -19.37 2.92 7.99
C GLN A 268 -18.05 3.66 7.73
N ALA A 269 -17.09 3.61 8.66
CA ALA A 269 -15.77 4.20 8.47
C ALA A 269 -15.01 3.53 7.30
N TYR A 270 -15.10 2.20 7.16
CA TYR A 270 -14.51 1.50 6.01
C TYR A 270 -15.22 1.86 4.69
N GLU A 271 -16.54 2.02 4.69
CA GLU A 271 -17.29 2.51 3.50
C GLU A 271 -16.79 3.89 3.07
N ASP A 272 -16.62 4.81 4.04
CA ASP A 272 -16.15 6.16 3.80
C ASP A 272 -14.75 6.18 3.18
N ILE A 273 -13.84 5.33 3.66
CA ILE A 273 -12.49 5.24 3.08
C ILE A 273 -12.54 4.79 1.63
N TYR A 274 -13.30 3.74 1.30
CA TYR A 274 -13.43 3.31 -0.08
C TYR A 274 -14.04 4.40 -0.97
N ARG A 275 -14.93 5.23 -0.41
CA ARG A 275 -15.48 6.41 -1.11
C ARG A 275 -14.42 7.47 -1.36
N VAL A 276 -13.56 7.75 -0.37
CA VAL A 276 -12.41 8.66 -0.53
C VAL A 276 -11.43 8.13 -1.57
N LEU A 277 -11.11 6.83 -1.56
CA LEU A 277 -10.24 6.21 -2.57
C LEU A 277 -10.86 6.28 -3.97
N ALA A 278 -12.19 6.17 -4.10
CA ALA A 278 -12.89 6.37 -5.37
C ALA A 278 -12.71 7.79 -5.92
N TRP A 279 -12.91 8.80 -5.08
CA TRP A 279 -12.70 10.20 -5.47
C TRP A 279 -11.23 10.50 -5.81
N LEU A 280 -10.30 9.92 -5.07
CA LEU A 280 -8.87 10.01 -5.38
C LEU A 280 -8.57 9.42 -6.77
N ALA A 281 -9.14 8.26 -7.09
CA ALA A 281 -8.99 7.64 -8.40
C ALA A 281 -9.58 8.51 -9.53
N VAL A 282 -10.70 9.20 -9.30
CA VAL A 282 -11.24 10.20 -10.26
C VAL A 282 -10.23 11.34 -10.47
N GLY A 283 -9.61 11.85 -9.41
CA GLY A 283 -8.53 12.84 -9.52
C GLY A 283 -7.32 12.33 -10.33
N MET A 284 -6.98 11.04 -10.19
CA MET A 284 -5.90 10.42 -10.98
C MET A 284 -6.23 10.35 -12.48
N VAL A 285 -7.50 10.23 -12.87
CA VAL A 285 -7.92 10.34 -14.28
C VAL A 285 -7.50 11.70 -14.85
N ALA A 286 -7.76 12.78 -14.13
CA ALA A 286 -7.33 14.13 -14.56
C ALA A 286 -5.80 14.21 -14.69
N CYS A 287 -5.05 13.65 -13.74
CA CYS A 287 -3.60 13.59 -13.80
C CYS A 287 -3.07 12.77 -15.00
N ALA A 288 -3.77 11.70 -15.40
CA ALA A 288 -3.39 10.91 -16.57
C ALA A 288 -3.44 11.75 -17.86
N PHE A 289 -4.32 12.75 -17.91
CA PHE A 289 -4.39 13.68 -19.06
C PHE A 289 -3.21 14.65 -19.17
N LEU A 290 -2.39 14.80 -18.13
CA LEU A 290 -1.15 15.58 -18.16
C LEU A 290 0.01 14.84 -18.87
N LEU A 291 -0.11 13.53 -19.08
CA LEU A 291 0.87 12.73 -19.81
C LEU A 291 0.83 12.98 -21.32
N SER A 292 1.99 12.87 -21.94
CA SER A 292 2.13 13.01 -23.39
C SER A 292 1.41 11.90 -24.15
N LYS A 293 0.75 12.23 -25.29
CA LYS A 293 0.03 11.29 -26.16
C LYS A 293 0.95 10.43 -27.04
N LYS A 294 2.15 10.09 -26.60
CA LYS A 294 3.06 9.27 -27.43
C LYS A 294 2.64 7.80 -27.44
N LYS A 295 2.66 7.18 -28.60
CA LYS A 295 2.44 5.74 -28.78
C LYS A 295 3.70 4.95 -28.40
N PRO A 296 3.58 3.66 -28.03
CA PRO A 296 4.72 2.78 -27.86
C PRO A 296 5.56 2.76 -29.17
N GLY A 297 6.88 3.02 -29.07
CA GLY A 297 7.78 3.09 -30.21
C GLY A 297 8.08 4.50 -30.74
N GLU A 298 7.30 5.52 -30.47
CA GLU A 298 7.55 6.92 -30.87
C GLU A 298 8.50 7.66 -29.90
N GLY A 299 9.68 7.19 -29.73
CA GLY A 299 10.64 7.85 -28.82
C GLY A 299 11.89 7.03 -28.51
N ALA A 300 12.02 5.87 -29.15
CA ALA A 300 13.33 5.25 -29.26
C ALA A 300 14.20 6.21 -30.11
N PRO A 301 15.38 6.68 -29.62
CA PRO A 301 16.30 7.38 -30.50
C PRO A 301 16.57 6.43 -31.68
N GLU A 302 16.34 6.91 -32.91
CA GLU A 302 16.83 6.26 -34.10
C GLU A 302 18.30 5.91 -33.83
N ALA A 303 18.55 4.62 -33.66
CA ALA A 303 19.92 4.13 -33.75
C ALA A 303 20.36 4.51 -35.17
N ALA A 304 21.29 5.46 -35.23
CA ALA A 304 21.91 5.90 -36.45
C ALA A 304 22.17 4.71 -37.35
N ALA A 305 21.46 4.65 -38.48
CA ALA A 305 21.91 3.96 -39.66
C ALA A 305 23.16 4.72 -40.11
N GLY A 306 24.30 4.11 -39.89
CA GLY A 306 25.61 4.58 -40.29
C GLY A 306 26.60 3.49 -40.05
#